data_2b83f122e9a913c74bcf55bd61adccf0
#
_entry.id   2b83f122e9a913c74bcf55bd61adccf0
#
_cell.length_a   1.000
_cell.length_b   1.000
_cell.length_c   1.000
_cell.angle_alpha   90.00
_cell.angle_beta   90.00
_cell.angle_gamma   90.00
#
_symmetry.space_group_name_H-M   'P 1'
#
loop_
_entity.id
_entity.type
_entity.pdbx_description
1 polymer ?
#
loop_
_entity_poly.entity_id
_entity_poly.type
_entity_poly.pdbx_seq_one_letter_code
_entity_poly.pdbx_strand_id
1 'polypeptide(L)'
;MGRENQATIKDVAKRAGVSVASAGRALGNYGKISDETKQKVLAAAEELHYIPNKLAQSMRSHSTKTIAVVVADIQNNFFGAIVAAIEQKAREKGYAVLICNSNEKRELELECLEMLASKQVDGILLASTFTDRKEIPTKYVKTVFEKFP
;
A
#
# COMPACT_ATOMS: atom_id res chain seq x y z
N MET A 1 20.33 -12.17 3.62
CA MET A 1 21.01 -10.94 3.16
C MET A 1 20.77 -9.86 4.19
N GLY A 2 21.81 -9.47 4.93
CA GLY A 2 21.74 -8.60 6.10
C GLY A 2 21.38 -7.17 5.76
N ARG A 3 20.60 -6.55 6.64
CA ARG A 3 20.23 -5.12 6.62
C ARG A 3 21.36 -4.20 7.11
N GLU A 4 22.59 -4.67 7.11
CA GLU A 4 23.76 -3.90 7.56
C GLU A 4 24.23 -3.00 6.42
N ASN A 5 23.88 -1.77 6.46
CA ASN A 5 24.35 -0.60 5.69
C ASN A 5 23.29 0.15 4.86
N GLN A 6 22.03 0.06 5.20
CA GLN A 6 21.03 0.87 4.51
C GLN A 6 20.95 2.25 5.20
N ALA A 7 21.15 3.33 4.43
CA ALA A 7 21.01 4.69 4.93
C ALA A 7 19.67 4.88 5.65
N THR A 8 19.68 5.63 6.73
CA THR A 8 18.51 5.92 7.54
C THR A 8 18.01 7.36 7.31
N ILE A 9 16.80 7.66 7.73
CA ILE A 9 16.29 9.03 7.69
C ILE A 9 17.14 10.01 8.53
N LYS A 10 17.85 9.51 9.54
CA LYS A 10 18.79 10.31 10.34
C LYS A 10 19.99 10.72 9.50
N ASP A 11 20.51 9.81 8.66
CA ASP A 11 21.63 10.09 7.79
C ASP A 11 21.23 11.11 6.71
N VAL A 12 20.04 10.97 6.13
CA VAL A 12 19.48 11.95 5.18
C VAL A 12 19.33 13.32 5.83
N ALA A 13 18.78 13.39 7.04
CA ALA A 13 18.60 14.63 7.78
C ALA A 13 19.95 15.31 8.06
N LYS A 14 20.95 14.54 8.51
CA LYS A 14 22.33 15.00 8.75
C LYS A 14 22.97 15.52 7.47
N ARG A 15 22.85 14.78 6.36
CA ARG A 15 23.41 15.15 5.05
C ARG A 15 22.78 16.40 4.47
N ALA A 16 21.45 16.58 4.65
CA ALA A 16 20.70 17.73 4.19
C ALA A 16 20.81 18.96 5.13
N GLY A 17 21.44 18.83 6.32
CA GLY A 17 21.54 19.91 7.31
C GLY A 17 20.19 20.31 7.91
N VAL A 18 19.26 19.37 8.10
CA VAL A 18 17.92 19.62 8.62
C VAL A 18 17.57 18.69 9.78
N SER A 19 16.49 19.00 10.52
CA SER A 19 15.97 18.07 11.52
C SER A 19 15.38 16.80 10.89
N VAL A 20 15.39 15.69 11.65
CA VAL A 20 14.74 14.44 11.22
C VAL A 20 13.25 14.64 10.92
N ALA A 21 12.59 15.54 11.67
CA ALA A 21 11.19 15.89 11.44
C ALA A 21 11.00 16.62 10.09
N SER A 22 11.90 17.53 9.73
CA SER A 22 11.89 18.23 8.43
C SER A 22 12.19 17.28 7.28
N ALA A 23 13.18 16.39 7.42
CA ALA A 23 13.46 15.35 6.46
C ALA A 23 12.24 14.43 6.25
N GLY A 24 11.57 14.03 7.33
CA GLY A 24 10.37 13.21 7.26
C GLY A 24 9.19 13.90 6.53
N ARG A 25 9.00 15.21 6.74
CA ARG A 25 7.98 16.00 6.01
C ARG A 25 8.30 16.10 4.52
N ALA A 26 9.55 16.39 4.18
CA ALA A 26 10.00 16.50 2.79
C ALA A 26 9.82 15.21 2.01
N LEU A 27 10.27 14.08 2.58
CA LEU A 27 10.19 12.75 1.96
C LEU A 27 8.77 12.19 1.92
N GLY A 28 7.95 12.53 2.91
CA GLY A 28 6.56 12.09 2.99
C GLY A 28 5.57 13.02 2.26
N ASN A 29 6.04 14.13 1.73
CA ASN A 29 5.24 15.16 1.06
C ASN A 29 4.03 15.63 1.89
N TYR A 30 4.22 15.86 3.21
CA TYR A 30 3.17 16.32 4.12
C TYR A 30 3.65 17.51 4.97
N GLY A 31 2.68 18.34 5.40
CA GLY A 31 2.96 19.53 6.20
C GLY A 31 3.60 20.66 5.38
N LYS A 32 3.80 21.80 6.04
CA LYS A 32 4.47 22.96 5.41
C LYS A 32 5.98 22.80 5.51
N ILE A 33 6.66 22.83 4.36
CA ILE A 33 8.11 22.87 4.23
C ILE A 33 8.46 23.72 3.02
N SER A 34 9.56 24.49 3.09
CA SER A 34 9.99 25.29 1.94
C SER A 34 10.51 24.40 0.82
N ASP A 35 10.32 24.84 -0.42
CA ASP A 35 10.79 24.11 -1.60
C ASP A 35 12.31 23.92 -1.57
N GLU A 36 13.06 24.91 -1.09
CA GLU A 36 14.51 24.82 -0.90
C GLU A 36 14.88 23.66 0.05
N THR A 37 14.21 23.55 1.20
CA THR A 37 14.45 22.47 2.16
C THR A 37 14.08 21.11 1.57
N LYS A 38 12.96 21.06 0.81
CA LYS A 38 12.51 19.85 0.14
C LYS A 38 13.55 19.37 -0.87
N GLN A 39 14.09 20.26 -1.69
CA GLN A 39 15.12 19.92 -2.67
C GLN A 39 16.41 19.42 -2.01
N LYS A 40 16.89 20.07 -0.95
CA LYS A 40 18.06 19.61 -0.17
C LYS A 40 17.88 18.19 0.36
N VAL A 41 16.69 17.87 0.89
CA VAL A 41 16.41 16.55 1.45
C VAL A 41 16.30 15.49 0.35
N LEU A 42 15.67 15.82 -0.79
CA LEU A 42 15.57 14.88 -1.91
C LEU A 42 16.94 14.57 -2.50
N ALA A 43 17.78 15.57 -2.71
CA ALA A 43 19.16 15.38 -3.17
C ALA A 43 19.99 14.52 -2.21
N ALA A 44 19.89 14.77 -0.90
CA ALA A 44 20.58 13.97 0.10
C ALA A 44 20.07 12.51 0.13
N ALA A 45 18.77 12.29 -0.05
CA ALA A 45 18.20 10.94 -0.11
C ALA A 45 18.68 10.18 -1.35
N GLU A 46 18.75 10.83 -2.49
CA GLU A 46 19.27 10.25 -3.73
C GLU A 46 20.76 9.87 -3.61
N GLU A 47 21.59 10.80 -3.12
CA GLU A 47 23.03 10.57 -2.90
C GLU A 47 23.30 9.39 -1.97
N LEU A 48 22.50 9.24 -0.91
CA LEU A 48 22.60 8.15 0.06
C LEU A 48 21.87 6.87 -0.38
N HIS A 49 21.29 6.84 -1.56
CA HIS A 49 20.42 5.76 -2.02
C HIS A 49 19.37 5.36 -0.97
N TYR A 50 18.85 6.36 -0.26
CA TYR A 50 17.87 6.16 0.81
C TYR A 50 16.51 5.77 0.24
N ILE A 51 16.02 4.62 0.65
CA ILE A 51 14.67 4.17 0.32
C ILE A 51 13.75 4.45 1.52
N PRO A 52 12.74 5.34 1.37
CA PRO A 52 11.81 5.64 2.45
C PRO A 52 11.09 4.38 2.96
N ASN A 53 11.05 4.21 4.27
CA ASN A 53 10.33 3.09 4.87
C ASN A 53 8.82 3.34 4.78
N LYS A 54 8.16 2.65 3.84
CA LYS A 54 6.71 2.76 3.61
C LYS A 54 5.88 2.36 4.84
N LEU A 55 6.35 1.42 5.67
CA LEU A 55 5.69 1.05 6.92
C LEU A 55 5.66 2.22 7.92
N ALA A 56 6.78 2.95 8.07
CA ALA A 56 6.81 4.12 8.93
C ALA A 56 5.96 5.29 8.38
N GLN A 57 5.81 5.37 7.06
CA GLN A 57 4.93 6.35 6.42
C GLN A 57 3.45 5.98 6.61
N SER A 58 3.09 4.70 6.44
CA SER A 58 1.71 4.22 6.58
C SER A 58 1.16 4.39 7.99
N MET A 59 2.01 4.25 9.02
CA MET A 59 1.63 4.52 10.42
C MET A 59 1.17 5.96 10.64
N ARG A 60 1.67 6.92 9.87
CA ARG A 60 1.30 8.34 9.98
C ARG A 60 0.13 8.72 9.09
N SER A 61 0.09 8.17 7.87
CA SER A 61 -0.94 8.48 6.88
C SER A 61 -2.22 7.66 7.06
N HIS A 62 -2.21 6.64 7.93
CA HIS A 62 -3.24 5.61 8.04
C HIS A 62 -3.59 4.95 6.69
N SER A 63 -2.62 4.94 5.75
CA SER A 63 -2.77 4.36 4.41
C SER A 63 -1.49 3.63 4.03
N THR A 64 -1.63 2.39 3.59
CA THR A 64 -0.52 1.57 3.08
C THR A 64 -0.25 1.82 1.60
N LYS A 65 -1.10 2.60 0.93
CA LYS A 65 -1.10 2.77 -0.53
C LYS A 65 -1.13 1.42 -1.24
N THR A 66 -1.89 0.48 -0.69
CA THR A 66 -2.04 -0.87 -1.23
C THR A 66 -3.52 -1.22 -1.23
N ILE A 67 -4.01 -1.66 -2.38
CA ILE A 67 -5.33 -2.28 -2.51
C ILE A 67 -5.16 -3.75 -2.85
N ALA A 68 -6.19 -4.53 -2.63
CA ALA A 68 -6.19 -5.93 -3.00
C ALA A 68 -7.31 -6.24 -4.00
N VAL A 69 -7.08 -7.23 -4.84
CA VAL A 69 -8.09 -7.82 -5.72
C VAL A 69 -8.14 -9.31 -5.43
N VAL A 70 -9.29 -9.79 -5.03
CA VAL A 70 -9.54 -11.22 -4.87
C VAL A 70 -10.35 -11.68 -6.07
N VAL A 71 -9.82 -12.62 -6.82
CA VAL A 71 -10.46 -13.20 -8.03
C VAL A 71 -10.79 -14.65 -7.81
N ALA A 72 -11.84 -15.12 -8.48
CA ALA A 72 -12.25 -16.53 -8.44
C ALA A 72 -11.25 -17.43 -9.15
N ASP A 73 -10.81 -17.06 -10.36
CA ASP A 73 -9.82 -17.82 -11.14
C ASP A 73 -8.95 -16.88 -11.99
N ILE A 74 -7.69 -16.77 -11.63
CA ILE A 74 -6.71 -15.91 -12.35
C ILE A 74 -6.37 -16.46 -13.75
N GLN A 75 -6.60 -17.73 -14.02
CA GLN A 75 -6.35 -18.36 -15.33
C GLN A 75 -7.46 -18.02 -16.32
N ASN A 76 -8.62 -17.61 -15.84
CA ASN A 76 -9.69 -17.16 -16.70
C ASN A 76 -9.38 -15.75 -17.25
N ASN A 77 -9.34 -15.62 -18.58
CA ASN A 77 -9.04 -14.37 -19.28
C ASN A 77 -9.93 -13.18 -18.85
N PHE A 78 -11.15 -13.45 -18.43
CA PHE A 78 -12.06 -12.43 -17.92
C PHE A 78 -11.51 -11.75 -16.66
N PHE A 79 -11.07 -12.54 -15.68
CA PHE A 79 -10.47 -11.98 -14.45
C PHE A 79 -9.10 -11.36 -14.71
N GLY A 80 -8.31 -11.93 -15.64
CA GLY A 80 -7.04 -11.35 -16.06
C GLY A 80 -7.20 -9.93 -16.62
N ALA A 81 -8.20 -9.70 -17.47
CA ALA A 81 -8.51 -8.38 -18.00
C ALA A 81 -8.95 -7.39 -16.92
N ILE A 82 -9.77 -7.82 -15.97
CA ILE A 82 -10.21 -7.01 -14.82
C ILE A 82 -9.00 -6.59 -13.97
N VAL A 83 -8.14 -7.56 -13.62
CA VAL A 83 -6.93 -7.29 -12.81
C VAL A 83 -6.01 -6.30 -13.50
N ALA A 84 -5.79 -6.45 -14.81
CA ALA A 84 -4.95 -5.53 -15.59
C ALA A 84 -5.51 -4.10 -15.58
N ALA A 85 -6.81 -3.94 -15.76
CA ALA A 85 -7.47 -2.63 -15.74
C ALA A 85 -7.38 -1.98 -14.35
N ILE A 86 -7.59 -2.77 -13.28
CA ILE A 86 -7.46 -2.30 -11.90
C ILE A 86 -6.02 -1.90 -11.59
N GLU A 87 -5.04 -2.71 -11.98
CA GLU A 87 -3.61 -2.43 -11.74
C GLU A 87 -3.20 -1.12 -12.41
N GLN A 88 -3.55 -0.95 -13.68
CA GLN A 88 -3.26 0.29 -14.39
C GLN A 88 -3.82 1.51 -13.66
N LYS A 89 -5.10 1.45 -13.26
CA LYS A 89 -5.76 2.57 -12.58
C LYS A 89 -5.21 2.83 -11.17
N ALA A 90 -4.87 1.77 -10.44
CA ALA A 90 -4.23 1.85 -9.13
C ALA A 90 -2.85 2.51 -9.23
N ARG A 91 -2.04 2.11 -10.19
CA ARG A 91 -0.71 2.65 -10.46
C ARG A 91 -0.75 4.15 -10.78
N GLU A 92 -1.71 4.60 -11.60
CA GLU A 92 -1.92 6.04 -11.88
C GLU A 92 -2.17 6.85 -10.60
N LYS A 93 -2.77 6.23 -9.58
CA LYS A 93 -3.06 6.84 -8.27
C LYS A 93 -1.99 6.56 -7.20
N GLY A 94 -0.89 5.92 -7.57
CA GLY A 94 0.23 5.59 -6.68
C GLY A 94 -0.08 4.45 -5.70
N TYR A 95 -1.00 3.54 -6.06
CA TYR A 95 -1.31 2.34 -5.29
C TYR A 95 -0.62 1.10 -5.85
N ALA A 96 -0.16 0.22 -4.95
CA ALA A 96 0.19 -1.14 -5.29
C ALA A 96 -1.05 -2.04 -5.27
N VAL A 97 -1.04 -3.11 -6.06
CA VAL A 97 -2.13 -4.10 -6.08
C VAL A 97 -1.61 -5.44 -5.60
N LEU A 98 -2.29 -6.02 -4.60
CA LEU A 98 -2.13 -7.41 -4.20
C LEU A 98 -3.23 -8.24 -4.88
N ILE A 99 -2.84 -9.36 -5.48
CA ILE A 99 -3.78 -10.26 -6.14
C ILE A 99 -3.86 -11.54 -5.31
N CYS A 100 -5.08 -11.95 -4.99
CA CYS A 100 -5.39 -13.24 -4.37
C CYS A 100 -6.30 -14.04 -5.28
N ASN A 101 -5.99 -15.31 -5.46
CA ASN A 101 -6.79 -16.24 -6.25
C ASN A 101 -7.47 -17.25 -5.33
N SER A 102 -8.81 -17.28 -5.34
CA SER A 102 -9.57 -18.18 -4.47
C SER A 102 -9.84 -19.56 -5.10
N ASN A 103 -9.48 -19.74 -6.39
CA ASN A 103 -9.75 -20.98 -7.13
C ASN A 103 -11.21 -21.44 -7.04
N GLU A 104 -12.15 -20.50 -7.05
CA GLU A 104 -13.60 -20.76 -6.90
C GLU A 104 -13.97 -21.47 -5.58
N LYS A 105 -13.09 -21.40 -4.56
CA LYS A 105 -13.31 -22.02 -3.26
C LYS A 105 -13.58 -20.97 -2.20
N ARG A 106 -14.71 -21.11 -1.52
CA ARG A 106 -15.16 -20.21 -0.47
C ARG A 106 -14.18 -20.12 0.70
N GLU A 107 -13.62 -21.26 1.09
CA GLU A 107 -12.65 -21.34 2.17
C GLU A 107 -11.40 -20.51 1.87
N LEU A 108 -10.87 -20.63 0.65
CA LEU A 108 -9.70 -19.86 0.22
C LEU A 108 -10.01 -18.37 0.09
N GLU A 109 -11.23 -18.01 -0.29
CA GLU A 109 -11.65 -16.62 -0.34
C GLU A 109 -11.67 -16.00 1.05
N LEU A 110 -12.20 -16.70 2.05
CA LEU A 110 -12.17 -16.26 3.45
C LEU A 110 -10.75 -16.14 3.99
N GLU A 111 -9.87 -17.10 3.71
CA GLU A 111 -8.45 -17.03 4.07
C GLU A 111 -7.77 -15.81 3.43
N CYS A 112 -8.06 -15.53 2.15
CA CYS A 112 -7.57 -14.32 1.49
C CYS A 112 -8.02 -13.05 2.22
N LEU A 113 -9.31 -12.94 2.58
CA LEU A 113 -9.84 -11.78 3.29
C LEU A 113 -9.19 -11.60 4.67
N GLU A 114 -8.97 -12.70 5.42
CA GLU A 114 -8.26 -12.65 6.72
C GLU A 114 -6.81 -12.17 6.57
N MET A 115 -6.09 -12.73 5.62
CA MET A 115 -4.72 -12.33 5.33
C MET A 115 -4.65 -10.85 4.94
N LEU A 116 -5.54 -10.38 4.04
CA LEU A 116 -5.56 -9.01 3.57
C LEU A 116 -5.94 -8.02 4.68
N ALA A 117 -6.86 -8.39 5.56
CA ALA A 117 -7.19 -7.59 6.75
C ALA A 117 -5.97 -7.45 7.67
N SER A 118 -5.20 -8.52 7.89
CA SER A 118 -3.98 -8.49 8.70
C SER A 118 -2.88 -7.60 8.09
N LYS A 119 -2.82 -7.51 6.76
CA LYS A 119 -1.88 -6.65 6.01
C LYS A 119 -2.30 -5.19 5.95
N GLN A 120 -3.47 -4.85 6.51
CA GLN A 120 -3.99 -3.48 6.54
C GLN A 120 -4.05 -2.80 5.16
N VAL A 121 -4.47 -3.54 4.14
CA VAL A 121 -4.68 -2.95 2.82
C VAL A 121 -5.74 -1.85 2.89
N ASP A 122 -5.63 -0.82 2.06
CA ASP A 122 -6.52 0.34 2.06
C ASP A 122 -7.91 0.00 1.49
N GLY A 123 -8.02 -1.08 0.71
CA GLY A 123 -9.28 -1.56 0.17
C GLY A 123 -9.15 -2.91 -0.50
N ILE A 124 -10.27 -3.60 -0.63
CA ILE A 124 -10.37 -4.90 -1.29
C ILE A 124 -11.44 -4.82 -2.38
N LEU A 125 -11.08 -5.22 -3.58
CA LEU A 125 -11.99 -5.45 -4.69
C LEU A 125 -12.22 -6.96 -4.78
N LEU A 126 -13.48 -7.37 -4.63
CA LEU A 126 -13.85 -8.77 -4.55
C LEU A 126 -14.63 -9.17 -5.81
N ALA A 127 -13.97 -9.94 -6.70
CA ALA A 127 -14.60 -10.63 -7.83
C ALA A 127 -14.88 -12.09 -7.41
N SER A 128 -15.94 -12.22 -6.62
CA SER A 128 -16.21 -13.34 -5.72
C SER A 128 -17.04 -14.45 -6.34
N THR A 129 -16.90 -15.64 -5.77
CA THR A 129 -17.85 -16.75 -5.93
C THR A 129 -19.08 -16.61 -5.03
N PHE A 130 -19.10 -15.63 -4.09
CA PHE A 130 -20.28 -15.35 -3.28
C PHE A 130 -21.39 -14.71 -4.13
N THR A 131 -22.53 -15.35 -4.15
CA THR A 131 -23.71 -14.89 -4.89
C THR A 131 -24.49 -13.81 -4.13
N ASP A 132 -24.40 -13.76 -2.81
CA ASP A 132 -25.06 -12.76 -1.96
C ASP A 132 -24.04 -12.08 -1.02
N ARG A 133 -24.11 -10.74 -0.95
CA ARG A 133 -23.33 -9.91 -0.03
C ARG A 133 -23.50 -10.31 1.44
N LYS A 134 -24.65 -10.89 1.80
CA LYS A 134 -24.93 -11.40 3.15
C LYS A 134 -24.07 -12.61 3.52
N GLU A 135 -23.52 -13.30 2.55
CA GLU A 135 -22.64 -14.43 2.77
C GLU A 135 -21.22 -14.02 3.18
N ILE A 136 -20.83 -12.77 2.94
CA ILE A 136 -19.54 -12.23 3.39
C ILE A 136 -19.64 -11.96 4.90
N PRO A 137 -18.78 -12.58 5.74
CA PRO A 137 -18.81 -12.35 7.18
C PRO A 137 -18.70 -10.86 7.53
N THR A 138 -19.57 -10.38 8.40
CA THR A 138 -19.71 -8.96 8.77
C THR A 138 -18.38 -8.36 9.28
N LYS A 139 -17.52 -9.19 9.92
CA LYS A 139 -16.20 -8.77 10.39
C LYS A 139 -15.28 -8.26 9.26
N TYR A 140 -15.42 -8.80 8.03
CA TYR A 140 -14.65 -8.35 6.86
C TYR A 140 -15.30 -7.16 6.18
N VAL A 141 -16.62 -7.13 6.14
CA VAL A 141 -17.39 -6.02 5.54
C VAL A 141 -17.10 -4.71 6.26
N LYS A 142 -17.03 -4.69 7.59
CA LYS A 142 -16.68 -3.48 8.36
C LYS A 142 -15.29 -2.97 8.02
N THR A 143 -14.29 -3.86 7.91
CA THR A 143 -12.92 -3.48 7.57
C THR A 143 -12.81 -2.89 6.18
N VAL A 144 -13.65 -3.34 5.24
CA VAL A 144 -13.63 -2.91 3.83
C VAL A 144 -14.43 -1.62 3.62
N PHE A 145 -15.57 -1.45 4.32
CA PHE A 145 -16.49 -0.32 4.07
C PHE A 145 -16.30 0.88 4.99
N GLU A 146 -15.66 0.74 6.15
CA GLU A 146 -15.35 1.90 7.02
C GLU A 146 -14.21 2.78 6.48
N LYS A 147 -13.37 2.24 5.56
CA LYS A 147 -12.31 3.02 4.91
C LYS A 147 -12.73 3.72 3.62
N PHE A 148 -13.93 3.42 3.09
CA PHE A 148 -14.47 4.03 1.87
C PHE A 148 -15.90 4.51 2.14
N PRO A 149 -16.09 5.81 2.48
CA PRO A 149 -17.41 6.40 2.59
C PRO A 149 -18.18 6.38 1.26
#